data_3efafe06a86bfbf8e6cdfa4fcb5b1647
#
_entry.id   3efafe06a86bfbf8e6cdfa4fcb5b1647
#
_cell.length_a   1.000
_cell.length_b   1.000
_cell.length_c   1.000
_cell.angle_alpha   90.00
_cell.angle_beta   90.00
_cell.angle_gamma   90.00
#
_symmetry.space_group_name_H-M   'P 1'
#
loop_
_entity.id
_entity.type
_entity.pdbx_description
1 polymer ?
#
loop_
_entity_poly.entity_id
_entity_poly.type
_entity_poly.pdbx_seq_one_letter_code
_entity_poly.pdbx_strand_id
1 'polypeptide(L)'
;MIIPFILIVVQLDFWFAYESFSLKQNTILRVKLGEEIPLMDMKIDIKTGSGIVLETPPLRIEESNEINWRIRAEEIGIHEITIMADGQEYTKSISVGQKKLRMISPLRTRKNFFREFFNPAESPLPKSSPIEFIEITYPSKKMNLFGLQIHWIIAYLALSFIIGFSLKGFFKIEI
;
A
#
# COMPACT_ATOMS: atom_id res chain seq x y z
N MET A 1 23.74 8.11 11.26
CA MET A 1 22.38 8.46 11.73
C MET A 1 21.30 8.52 10.62
N ILE A 2 21.64 8.45 9.34
CA ILE A 2 20.67 8.54 8.21
C ILE A 2 19.77 7.29 8.12
N ILE A 3 20.34 6.09 8.31
CA ILE A 3 19.61 4.83 8.16
C ILE A 3 18.40 4.69 9.09
N PRO A 4 18.53 4.92 10.43
CA PRO A 4 17.39 4.88 11.34
C PRO A 4 16.32 5.91 10.99
N PHE A 5 16.71 7.09 10.50
CA PHE A 5 15.77 8.12 10.07
C PHE A 5 14.95 7.67 8.87
N ILE A 6 15.60 7.11 7.84
CA ILE A 6 14.90 6.56 6.65
C ILE A 6 13.92 5.47 7.07
N LEU A 7 14.31 4.59 8.00
CA LEU A 7 13.43 3.54 8.52
C LEU A 7 12.16 4.11 9.16
N ILE A 8 12.31 5.12 10.00
CA ILE A 8 11.19 5.77 10.67
C ILE A 8 10.28 6.43 9.63
N VAL A 9 10.83 7.13 8.66
CA VAL A 9 10.04 7.78 7.59
C VAL A 9 9.26 6.75 6.79
N VAL A 10 9.88 5.64 6.39
CA VAL A 10 9.20 4.54 5.67
C VAL A 10 8.06 3.96 6.51
N GLN A 11 8.29 3.70 7.80
CA GLN A 11 7.24 3.19 8.69
C GLN A 11 6.07 4.18 8.82
N LEU A 12 6.37 5.46 8.99
CA LEU A 12 5.35 6.51 9.11
C LEU A 12 4.54 6.68 7.81
N ASP A 13 5.15 6.44 6.64
CA ASP A 13 4.46 6.53 5.36
C ASP A 13 3.28 5.56 5.30
N PHE A 14 3.44 4.31 5.72
CA PHE A 14 2.34 3.33 5.77
C PHE A 14 1.22 3.67 6.75
N TRP A 15 1.49 4.53 7.73
CA TRP A 15 0.50 4.99 8.70
C TRP A 15 -0.20 6.28 8.28
N PHE A 16 0.49 7.16 7.57
CA PHE A 16 0.04 8.54 7.37
C PHE A 16 -0.15 8.95 5.91
N ALA A 17 0.43 8.23 4.94
CA ALA A 17 0.34 8.63 3.54
C ALA A 17 -0.95 8.19 2.86
N TYR A 18 -1.59 7.12 3.37
CA TYR A 18 -2.73 6.50 2.70
C TYR A 18 -4.01 6.61 3.53
N GLU A 19 -5.14 6.68 2.84
CA GLU A 19 -6.46 6.69 3.43
C GLU A 19 -7.23 5.43 3.02
N SER A 20 -8.03 4.88 3.97
CA SER A 20 -8.95 3.77 3.67
C SER A 20 -9.97 4.18 2.62
N PHE A 21 -10.40 3.24 1.79
CA PHE A 21 -11.45 3.50 0.82
C PHE A 21 -12.74 3.94 1.49
N SER A 22 -13.46 4.86 0.84
CA SER A 22 -14.85 5.16 1.17
C SER A 22 -15.76 4.06 0.63
N LEU A 23 -16.95 3.90 1.23
CA LEU A 23 -17.99 3.03 0.67
C LEU A 23 -18.30 3.42 -0.76
N LYS A 24 -18.48 2.43 -1.63
CA LYS A 24 -18.75 2.58 -3.07
C LYS A 24 -17.64 3.24 -3.86
N GLN A 25 -16.48 3.43 -3.27
CA GLN A 25 -15.30 3.91 -3.98
C GLN A 25 -14.70 2.79 -4.83
N ASN A 26 -14.39 3.13 -6.08
CA ASN A 26 -13.74 2.23 -7.03
C ASN A 26 -12.23 2.40 -6.97
N THR A 27 -11.51 1.33 -7.22
CA THR A 27 -10.05 1.35 -7.38
C THR A 27 -9.61 0.27 -8.36
N ILE A 28 -8.32 0.32 -8.71
CA ILE A 28 -7.69 -0.69 -9.55
C ILE A 28 -6.86 -1.62 -8.69
N LEU A 29 -7.12 -2.91 -8.83
CA LEU A 29 -6.24 -3.98 -8.38
C LEU A 29 -5.35 -4.36 -9.55
N ARG A 30 -4.05 -4.25 -9.36
CA ARG A 30 -3.02 -4.57 -10.35
C ARG A 30 -2.21 -5.76 -9.89
N VAL A 31 -2.04 -6.73 -10.76
CA VAL A 31 -1.19 -7.91 -10.54
C VAL A 31 -0.15 -7.95 -11.64
N LYS A 32 1.12 -7.87 -11.29
CA LYS A 32 2.23 -8.01 -12.22
C LYS A 32 2.83 -9.39 -12.10
N LEU A 33 3.03 -10.04 -13.23
CA LEU A 33 3.74 -11.32 -13.34
C LEU A 33 5.24 -11.09 -13.49
N GLY A 34 6.02 -12.11 -13.14
CA GLY A 34 7.44 -12.14 -13.45
C GLY A 34 7.67 -12.09 -14.97
N GLU A 35 8.75 -11.43 -15.41
CA GLU A 35 9.08 -11.25 -16.83
C GLU A 35 9.24 -12.57 -17.59
N GLU A 36 9.55 -13.66 -16.88
CA GLU A 36 9.75 -15.00 -17.44
C GLU A 36 8.43 -15.73 -17.74
N ILE A 37 7.27 -15.17 -17.35
CA ILE A 37 5.98 -15.84 -17.40
C ILE A 37 5.11 -15.19 -18.47
N PRO A 38 4.71 -15.94 -19.52
CA PRO A 38 3.82 -15.42 -20.55
C PRO A 38 2.43 -15.10 -19.96
N LEU A 39 1.99 -13.87 -20.11
CA LEU A 39 0.72 -13.38 -19.56
C LEU A 39 -0.49 -14.17 -20.08
N MET A 40 -0.44 -14.58 -21.34
CA MET A 40 -1.57 -15.26 -22.01
C MET A 40 -1.77 -16.70 -21.56
N ASP A 41 -0.69 -17.37 -21.14
CA ASP A 41 -0.72 -18.78 -20.73
C ASP A 41 -1.12 -18.94 -19.26
N MET A 42 -1.03 -17.85 -18.49
CA MET A 42 -1.31 -17.88 -17.06
C MET A 42 -2.82 -17.79 -16.79
N LYS A 43 -3.35 -18.81 -16.09
CA LYS A 43 -4.71 -18.76 -15.52
C LYS A 43 -4.67 -18.02 -14.20
N ILE A 44 -5.26 -16.84 -14.20
CA ILE A 44 -5.40 -16.03 -12.98
C ILE A 44 -6.88 -15.76 -12.77
N ASP A 45 -7.35 -16.13 -11.58
CA ASP A 45 -8.69 -15.87 -11.09
C ASP A 45 -8.64 -15.09 -9.79
N ILE A 46 -9.69 -14.28 -9.55
CA ILE A 46 -9.83 -13.51 -8.32
C ILE A 46 -11.11 -13.93 -7.62
N LYS A 47 -10.98 -14.15 -6.31
CA LYS A 47 -12.11 -14.32 -5.40
C LYS A 47 -12.12 -13.14 -4.43
N THR A 48 -13.24 -12.46 -4.37
CA THR A 48 -13.50 -11.38 -3.42
C THR A 48 -14.50 -11.85 -2.37
N GLY A 49 -14.33 -11.40 -1.12
CA GLY A 49 -15.36 -11.56 -0.10
C GLY A 49 -16.56 -10.62 -0.33
N SER A 50 -17.60 -10.72 0.51
CA SER A 50 -18.85 -9.93 0.41
C SER A 50 -18.63 -8.41 0.36
N GLY A 51 -17.57 -7.92 0.99
CA GLY A 51 -17.30 -6.48 1.10
C GLY A 51 -16.63 -5.84 -0.11
N ILE A 52 -16.22 -6.63 -1.10
CA ILE A 52 -15.55 -6.14 -2.33
C ILE A 52 -16.22 -6.76 -3.55
N VAL A 53 -16.64 -5.91 -4.48
CA VAL A 53 -17.24 -6.33 -5.74
C VAL A 53 -16.25 -6.15 -6.88
N LEU A 54 -16.13 -7.17 -7.72
CA LEU A 54 -15.37 -7.14 -8.96
C LEU A 54 -16.27 -6.54 -10.05
N GLU A 55 -15.89 -5.37 -10.61
CA GLU A 55 -16.70 -4.65 -11.58
C GLU A 55 -16.36 -4.98 -13.03
N THR A 56 -15.13 -5.38 -13.30
CA THR A 56 -14.67 -5.65 -14.67
C THR A 56 -14.03 -7.02 -14.80
N PRO A 57 -14.09 -7.63 -15.97
CA PRO A 57 -13.25 -8.77 -16.30
C PRO A 57 -11.76 -8.36 -16.27
N PRO A 58 -10.83 -9.33 -16.26
CA PRO A 58 -9.40 -9.06 -16.28
C PRO A 58 -8.97 -8.32 -17.55
N LEU A 59 -8.33 -7.18 -17.38
CA LEU A 59 -7.66 -6.45 -18.44
C LEU A 59 -6.19 -6.86 -18.45
N ARG A 60 -5.76 -7.59 -19.47
CA ARG A 60 -4.38 -8.04 -19.66
C ARG A 60 -3.60 -7.02 -20.47
N ILE A 61 -2.45 -6.58 -19.96
CA ILE A 61 -1.57 -5.60 -20.59
C ILE A 61 -0.23 -6.29 -20.84
N GLU A 62 0.00 -6.71 -22.06
CA GLU A 62 1.18 -7.50 -22.45
C GLU A 62 2.49 -6.70 -22.28
N GLU A 63 2.49 -5.41 -22.66
CA GLU A 63 3.67 -4.56 -22.59
C GLU A 63 4.29 -4.47 -21.20
N SER A 64 3.47 -4.48 -20.16
CA SER A 64 3.92 -4.40 -18.76
C SER A 64 3.85 -5.74 -18.02
N ASN A 65 3.34 -6.80 -18.67
CA ASN A 65 3.06 -8.12 -18.08
C ASN A 65 2.14 -8.03 -16.86
N GLU A 66 1.08 -7.21 -16.97
CA GLU A 66 0.14 -6.91 -15.89
C GLU A 66 -1.28 -7.33 -16.21
N ILE A 67 -2.02 -7.65 -15.15
CA ILE A 67 -3.47 -7.87 -15.21
C ILE A 67 -4.13 -6.93 -14.21
N ASN A 68 -5.11 -6.19 -14.70
CA ASN A 68 -5.80 -5.17 -13.94
C ASN A 68 -7.29 -5.47 -13.83
N TRP A 69 -7.86 -5.21 -12.66
CA TRP A 69 -9.29 -5.29 -12.39
C TRP A 69 -9.77 -4.02 -11.72
N ARG A 70 -10.99 -3.60 -12.06
CA ARG A 70 -11.70 -2.61 -11.27
C ARG A 70 -12.47 -3.29 -10.17
N ILE A 71 -12.25 -2.87 -8.95
CA ILE A 71 -12.93 -3.35 -7.76
C ILE A 71 -13.63 -2.19 -7.07
N ARG A 72 -14.75 -2.49 -6.38
CA ARG A 72 -15.51 -1.51 -5.61
C ARG A 72 -15.71 -1.99 -4.19
N ALA A 73 -15.56 -1.06 -3.24
CA ALA A 73 -15.79 -1.30 -1.82
C ALA A 73 -17.29 -1.23 -1.49
N GLU A 74 -17.87 -2.30 -0.94
CA GLU A 74 -19.31 -2.36 -0.59
C GLU A 74 -19.55 -2.39 0.92
N GLU A 75 -18.63 -2.86 1.72
CA GLU A 75 -18.79 -2.95 3.17
C GLU A 75 -17.59 -2.33 3.89
N ILE A 76 -17.88 -1.69 5.05
CA ILE A 76 -16.84 -1.15 5.93
C ILE A 76 -16.16 -2.32 6.63
N GLY A 77 -14.84 -2.32 6.62
CA GLY A 77 -14.05 -3.38 7.26
C GLY A 77 -12.69 -3.56 6.65
N ILE A 78 -12.10 -4.68 7.00
CA ILE A 78 -10.90 -5.20 6.37
C ILE A 78 -11.33 -6.43 5.61
N HIS A 79 -11.10 -6.39 4.32
CA HIS A 79 -11.44 -7.48 3.42
C HIS A 79 -10.18 -8.05 2.82
N GLU A 80 -10.25 -9.32 2.46
CA GLU A 80 -9.17 -9.99 1.75
C GLU A 80 -9.63 -10.33 0.34
N ILE A 81 -8.75 -10.08 -0.62
CA ILE A 81 -8.89 -10.50 -1.99
C ILE A 81 -7.93 -11.66 -2.19
N THR A 82 -8.43 -12.78 -2.66
CA THR A 82 -7.65 -13.97 -2.99
C THR A 82 -7.41 -14.03 -4.49
N ILE A 83 -6.16 -14.07 -4.88
CA ILE A 83 -5.71 -14.19 -6.26
C ILE A 83 -5.20 -15.61 -6.42
N MET A 84 -5.81 -16.36 -7.33
CA MET A 84 -5.38 -17.70 -7.68
C MET A 84 -4.50 -17.63 -8.93
N ALA A 85 -3.25 -18.04 -8.81
CA ALA A 85 -2.30 -18.09 -9.91
C ALA A 85 -1.57 -19.43 -9.87
N ASP A 86 -1.60 -20.16 -10.97
CA ASP A 86 -0.96 -21.48 -11.10
C ASP A 86 -1.33 -22.47 -9.97
N GLY A 87 -2.61 -22.47 -9.58
CA GLY A 87 -3.13 -23.35 -8.53
C GLY A 87 -2.75 -22.95 -7.10
N GLN A 88 -2.03 -21.84 -6.92
CA GLN A 88 -1.67 -21.29 -5.61
C GLN A 88 -2.51 -20.07 -5.28
N GLU A 89 -2.80 -19.89 -3.99
CA GLU A 89 -3.59 -18.77 -3.48
C GLU A 89 -2.69 -17.68 -2.89
N TYR A 90 -2.90 -16.44 -3.30
CA TYR A 90 -2.22 -15.26 -2.80
C TYR A 90 -3.25 -14.27 -2.30
N THR A 91 -3.12 -13.83 -1.06
CA THR A 91 -4.05 -12.87 -0.45
C THR A 91 -3.55 -11.45 -0.54
N LYS A 92 -4.45 -10.49 -0.61
CA LYS A 92 -4.19 -9.06 -0.50
C LYS A 92 -5.24 -8.41 0.36
N SER A 93 -4.80 -7.72 1.42
CA SER A 93 -5.72 -7.01 2.32
C SER A 93 -6.15 -5.67 1.74
N ILE A 94 -7.42 -5.33 1.93
CA ILE A 94 -7.99 -4.03 1.58
C ILE A 94 -8.74 -3.44 2.76
N SER A 95 -8.53 -2.14 3.01
CA SER A 95 -9.13 -1.41 4.13
C SER A 95 -10.20 -0.45 3.62
N VAL A 96 -11.43 -0.56 4.14
CA VAL A 96 -12.59 0.24 3.75
C VAL A 96 -13.20 0.91 4.97
N GLY A 97 -13.42 2.22 4.91
CA GLY A 97 -14.14 3.00 5.91
C GLY A 97 -13.49 3.06 7.30
N GLN A 98 -12.24 2.69 7.43
CA GLN A 98 -11.55 2.69 8.72
C GLN A 98 -11.17 4.11 9.12
N LYS A 99 -11.79 4.62 10.19
CA LYS A 99 -11.47 5.93 10.78
C LYS A 99 -10.25 5.87 11.72
N LYS A 100 -9.94 4.69 12.26
CA LYS A 100 -8.78 4.52 13.14
C LYS A 100 -7.49 4.54 12.32
N LEU A 101 -6.45 5.14 12.90
CA LEU A 101 -5.11 5.09 12.33
C LEU A 101 -4.67 3.63 12.19
N ARG A 102 -4.33 3.24 10.98
CA ARG A 102 -3.88 1.90 10.65
C ARG A 102 -2.82 1.94 9.56
N MET A 103 -1.92 0.98 9.64
CA MET A 103 -0.97 0.75 8.57
C MET A 103 -1.70 0.20 7.33
N ILE A 104 -1.54 0.87 6.20
CA ILE A 104 -2.12 0.48 4.92
C ILE A 104 -0.99 0.03 4.01
N SER A 105 -1.13 -1.16 3.44
CA SER A 105 -0.19 -1.70 2.46
C SER A 105 -0.78 -1.56 1.05
N PRO A 106 -0.37 -0.58 0.26
CA PRO A 106 -0.80 -0.50 -1.14
C PRO A 106 -0.17 -1.61 -1.98
N LEU A 107 1.02 -2.05 -1.63
CA LEU A 107 1.84 -2.94 -2.44
C LEU A 107 2.28 -4.18 -1.64
N ARG A 108 2.06 -5.38 -2.21
CA ARG A 108 2.62 -6.65 -1.71
C ARG A 108 3.54 -7.23 -2.77
N THR A 109 4.83 -7.36 -2.45
CA THR A 109 5.85 -7.77 -3.42
C THR A 109 6.41 -9.15 -3.15
N ARG A 110 7.02 -9.76 -4.17
CA ARG A 110 7.80 -10.99 -4.01
C ARG A 110 8.95 -10.75 -3.02
N LYS A 111 9.25 -11.76 -2.21
CA LYS A 111 10.30 -11.70 -1.18
C LYS A 111 11.65 -11.28 -1.77
N ASN A 112 12.07 -10.07 -1.42
CA ASN A 112 13.37 -9.48 -1.72
C ASN A 112 13.78 -8.64 -0.52
N PHE A 113 15.04 -8.76 -0.06
CA PHE A 113 15.54 -8.09 1.14
C PHE A 113 15.24 -6.58 1.17
N PHE A 114 15.52 -5.88 0.06
CA PHE A 114 15.24 -4.45 -0.01
C PHE A 114 13.74 -4.13 -0.05
N ARG A 115 12.96 -4.87 -0.82
CA ARG A 115 11.51 -4.64 -0.95
C ARG A 115 10.75 -4.98 0.34
N GLU A 116 11.19 -6.00 1.08
CA GLU A 116 10.63 -6.37 2.38
C GLU A 116 10.85 -5.26 3.41
N PHE A 117 12.05 -4.67 3.40
CA PHE A 117 12.42 -3.57 4.26
C PHE A 117 11.57 -2.29 4.00
N PHE A 118 11.26 -2.01 2.75
CA PHE A 118 10.45 -0.86 2.35
C PHE A 118 8.94 -1.12 2.31
N ASN A 119 8.47 -2.34 2.58
CA ASN A 119 7.05 -2.71 2.63
C ASN A 119 6.72 -3.56 3.86
N PRO A 120 6.85 -3.03 5.08
CA PRO A 120 6.69 -3.80 6.32
C PRO A 120 5.24 -4.11 6.67
N ALA A 121 4.28 -3.50 5.99
CA ALA A 121 2.86 -3.56 6.36
C ALA A 121 2.17 -4.89 6.02
N GLU A 122 2.76 -5.70 5.14
CA GLU A 122 2.19 -6.98 4.71
C GLU A 122 3.30 -7.99 4.40
N SER A 123 3.08 -9.25 4.76
CA SER A 123 4.07 -10.31 4.48
C SER A 123 4.35 -10.44 2.99
N PRO A 124 5.61 -10.55 2.57
CA PRO A 124 5.97 -10.66 1.17
C PRO A 124 5.41 -11.93 0.51
N LEU A 125 5.28 -11.91 -0.80
CA LEU A 125 4.97 -13.11 -1.58
C LEU A 125 6.17 -14.08 -1.57
N PRO A 126 5.94 -15.40 -1.68
CA PRO A 126 7.02 -16.38 -1.79
C PRO A 126 7.97 -16.04 -2.95
N LYS A 127 9.25 -16.41 -2.85
CA LYS A 127 10.21 -16.22 -3.94
C LYS A 127 9.84 -16.98 -5.22
N SER A 128 9.19 -18.14 -5.04
CA SER A 128 8.71 -18.99 -6.13
C SER A 128 7.39 -18.54 -6.74
N SER A 129 6.81 -17.44 -6.24
CA SER A 129 5.53 -16.92 -6.77
C SER A 129 5.68 -16.49 -8.23
N PRO A 130 4.72 -16.85 -9.10
CA PRO A 130 4.66 -16.30 -10.45
C PRO A 130 4.35 -14.79 -10.46
N ILE A 131 3.75 -14.29 -9.36
CA ILE A 131 3.40 -12.89 -9.17
C ILE A 131 4.61 -12.14 -8.65
N GLU A 132 4.99 -11.05 -9.32
CA GLU A 132 6.05 -10.13 -8.86
C GLU A 132 5.52 -9.20 -7.78
N PHE A 133 4.35 -8.59 -8.03
CA PHE A 133 3.66 -7.79 -7.03
C PHE A 133 2.14 -7.75 -7.24
N ILE A 134 1.45 -7.43 -6.16
CA ILE A 134 0.01 -7.12 -6.12
C ILE A 134 -0.12 -5.71 -5.56
N GLU A 135 -0.77 -4.83 -6.29
CA GLU A 135 -0.95 -3.43 -5.92
C GLU A 135 -2.41 -3.03 -5.92
N ILE A 136 -2.79 -2.22 -4.93
CA ILE A 136 -4.08 -1.54 -4.88
C ILE A 136 -3.81 -0.04 -4.75
N THR A 137 -4.36 0.75 -5.66
CA THR A 137 -4.19 2.19 -5.65
C THR A 137 -5.05 2.84 -4.58
N TYR A 138 -4.45 3.18 -3.44
CA TYR A 138 -5.12 3.88 -2.34
C TYR A 138 -5.11 5.39 -2.54
N PRO A 139 -6.16 6.10 -2.06
CA PRO A 139 -6.13 7.56 -2.02
C PRO A 139 -5.05 8.06 -1.06
N SER A 140 -4.39 9.15 -1.45
CA SER A 140 -3.40 9.80 -0.58
C SER A 140 -4.10 10.57 0.53
N LYS A 141 -3.63 10.35 1.77
CA LYS A 141 -4.15 11.07 2.94
C LYS A 141 -3.52 12.45 3.03
N LYS A 142 -4.35 13.46 3.17
CA LYS A 142 -3.90 14.83 3.45
C LYS A 142 -4.21 15.18 4.90
N MET A 143 -3.23 15.76 5.59
CA MET A 143 -3.40 16.27 6.94
C MET A 143 -3.89 17.71 6.88
N ASN A 144 -4.93 18.02 7.64
CA ASN A 144 -5.37 19.40 7.82
C ASN A 144 -4.63 20.02 9.00
N LEU A 145 -3.72 20.94 8.73
CA LEU A 145 -3.01 21.71 9.73
C LEU A 145 -3.34 23.20 9.55
N PHE A 146 -4.04 23.81 10.51
CA PHE A 146 -4.48 25.21 10.48
C PHE A 146 -5.26 25.61 9.21
N GLY A 147 -6.08 24.68 8.67
CA GLY A 147 -6.85 24.93 7.43
C GLY A 147 -6.09 24.64 6.13
N LEU A 148 -4.81 24.32 6.19
CA LEU A 148 -4.01 23.93 5.04
C LEU A 148 -3.96 22.42 4.90
N GLN A 149 -4.25 21.91 3.70
CA GLN A 149 -4.10 20.50 3.38
C GLN A 149 -2.66 20.21 2.97
N ILE A 150 -1.88 19.66 3.87
CA ILE A 150 -0.46 19.37 3.66
C ILE A 150 -0.18 17.88 3.71
N HIS A 151 0.87 17.47 3.02
CA HIS A 151 1.36 16.09 3.10
C HIS A 151 1.97 15.84 4.49
N TRP A 152 1.76 14.64 5.05
CA TRP A 152 2.19 14.29 6.41
C TRP A 152 3.70 14.55 6.65
N ILE A 153 4.55 14.34 5.64
CA ILE A 153 6.00 14.53 5.76
C ILE A 153 6.37 16.00 6.03
N ILE A 154 5.60 16.94 5.44
CA ILE A 154 5.80 18.38 5.67
C ILE A 154 5.42 18.73 7.10
N ALA A 155 4.29 18.19 7.59
CA ALA A 155 3.87 18.36 8.98
C ALA A 155 4.91 17.78 9.96
N TYR A 156 5.44 16.60 9.66
CA TYR A 156 6.47 15.95 10.46
C TYR A 156 7.76 16.78 10.51
N LEU A 157 8.25 17.25 9.36
CA LEU A 157 9.46 18.08 9.30
C LEU A 157 9.26 19.40 10.06
N ALA A 158 8.15 20.11 9.83
CA ALA A 158 7.84 21.36 10.52
C ALA A 158 7.82 21.16 12.05
N LEU A 159 7.12 20.11 12.52
CA LEU A 159 7.05 19.79 13.93
C LEU A 159 8.44 19.42 14.51
N SER A 160 9.22 18.65 13.77
CA SER A 160 10.57 18.26 14.16
C SER A 160 11.49 19.48 14.30
N PHE A 161 11.42 20.43 13.38
CA PHE A 161 12.17 21.70 13.47
C PHE A 161 11.73 22.52 14.68
N ILE A 162 10.42 22.71 14.88
CA ILE A 162 9.89 23.48 16.02
C ILE A 162 10.38 22.86 17.35
N ILE A 163 10.23 21.55 17.51
CA ILE A 163 10.65 20.84 18.72
C ILE A 163 12.17 20.93 18.87
N GLY A 164 12.94 20.69 17.80
CA GLY A 164 14.40 20.76 17.83
C GLY A 164 14.93 22.12 18.27
N PHE A 165 14.40 23.20 17.70
CA PHE A 165 14.79 24.57 18.10
C PHE A 165 14.35 24.93 19.52
N SER A 166 13.14 24.48 19.92
CA SER A 166 12.64 24.69 21.29
C SER A 166 13.53 24.00 22.33
N LEU A 167 13.89 22.75 22.07
CA LEU A 167 14.77 21.97 22.95
C LEU A 167 16.18 22.51 22.98
N LYS A 168 16.73 23.02 21.88
CA LYS A 168 18.03 23.69 21.83
C LYS A 168 18.09 24.87 22.83
N GLY A 169 17.04 25.70 22.80
CA GLY A 169 16.93 26.85 23.73
C GLY A 169 16.82 26.40 25.19
N PHE A 170 16.07 25.33 25.46
CA PHE A 170 15.87 24.82 26.82
C PHE A 170 17.11 24.14 27.39
N PHE A 171 17.82 23.33 26.59
CA PHE A 171 19.00 22.59 27.04
C PHE A 171 20.34 23.36 26.86
N LYS A 172 20.33 24.59 26.33
CA LYS A 172 21.52 25.39 26.03
C LYS A 172 22.63 24.63 25.30
N ILE A 173 22.23 23.75 24.36
CA ILE A 173 23.19 22.99 23.57
C ILE A 173 23.68 23.86 22.41
N GLU A 174 24.99 24.12 22.39
CA GLU A 174 25.69 24.71 21.23
C GLU A 174 26.03 23.58 20.26
N ILE A 175 25.63 23.75 18.96
CA ILE A 175 26.00 22.87 17.86
C ILE A 175 27.01 23.59 17.00
#